data_5b2aa6eaa98f3b82141b1a2638b4b82c
#
_entry.id   5b2aa6eaa98f3b82141b1a2638b4b82c
#
_cell.length_a   1.000
_cell.length_b   1.000
_cell.length_c   1.000
_cell.angle_alpha   90.00
_cell.angle_beta   90.00
_cell.angle_gamma   90.00
#
_symmetry.space_group_name_H-M   'P 1'
#
loop_
_entity.id
_entity.type
_entity.pdbx_description
1 polymer ?
#
loop_
_entity_poly.entity_id
_entity_poly.type
_entity_poly.pdbx_seq_one_letter_code
_entity_poly.pdbx_strand_id
1 'polypeptide(L)'
;MTSPFLRTLLDEASRPFRSGGHFAYHYARGKLSSDSIFREMLKRGLLPASGRYLDLGCGQGSLFAWLLAARKLYEAGNWPQDWPAAPQLLQLRGVELMQRDVDRAARAFGKDHPVVRIEQGDMNQVDFGQPDVITILDALHYFDYAHQKSVLKRIHAALPPGGLFLTRIGDASAGLPYHLCNWVDHAVTFVRGHRLPRLYCRPLAEWVELLRSLGFSVEHDPMNEGKPFANVMLVCRKA
;
A
#
# COMPACT_ATOMS: atom_id res chain seq x y z
N MET A 1 8.95 15.84 -5.80
CA MET A 1 9.69 14.88 -6.66
C MET A 1 10.52 15.65 -7.66
N THR A 2 11.84 15.49 -7.61
CA THR A 2 12.77 16.34 -8.34
C THR A 2 13.63 15.58 -9.36
N SER A 3 13.79 14.26 -9.22
CA SER A 3 14.61 13.45 -10.14
C SER A 3 13.90 13.17 -11.47
N PRO A 4 14.60 13.25 -12.64
CA PRO A 4 14.04 12.86 -13.93
C PRO A 4 13.50 11.43 -13.94
N PHE A 5 14.20 10.50 -13.32
CA PHE A 5 13.77 9.10 -13.17
C PHE A 5 12.41 9.00 -12.46
N LEU A 6 12.24 9.65 -11.32
CA LEU A 6 10.96 9.61 -10.58
C LEU A 6 9.80 10.20 -11.37
N ARG A 7 10.05 11.20 -12.21
CA ARG A 7 9.02 11.73 -13.13
C ARG A 7 8.62 10.70 -14.16
N THR A 8 9.60 10.04 -14.79
CA THR A 8 9.34 8.96 -15.75
C THR A 8 8.58 7.80 -15.12
N LEU A 9 9.00 7.36 -13.93
CA LEU A 9 8.34 6.30 -13.19
C LEU A 9 6.89 6.66 -12.85
N LEU A 10 6.64 7.89 -12.40
CA LEU A 10 5.29 8.41 -12.13
C LEU A 10 4.43 8.44 -13.39
N ASP A 11 4.99 8.89 -14.52
CA ASP A 11 4.28 8.97 -15.79
C ASP A 11 3.89 7.58 -16.29
N GLU A 12 4.81 6.61 -16.24
CA GLU A 12 4.53 5.22 -16.58
C GLU A 12 3.48 4.59 -15.64
N ALA A 13 3.63 4.76 -14.32
CA ALA A 13 2.72 4.18 -13.33
C ALA A 13 1.31 4.79 -13.38
N SER A 14 1.18 6.08 -13.71
CA SER A 14 -0.14 6.73 -13.79
C SER A 14 -0.84 6.53 -15.14
N ARG A 15 -0.11 6.18 -16.20
CA ARG A 15 -0.64 6.03 -17.57
C ARG A 15 -1.84 5.07 -17.70
N PRO A 16 -1.84 3.87 -17.09
CA PRO A 16 -2.96 2.94 -17.20
C PRO A 16 -4.30 3.51 -16.74
N PHE A 17 -4.28 4.41 -15.77
CA PHE A 17 -5.50 4.98 -15.20
C PHE A 17 -6.21 6.01 -16.08
N ARG A 18 -5.62 6.39 -17.22
CA ARG A 18 -6.31 7.24 -18.21
C ARG A 18 -7.56 6.57 -18.77
N SER A 19 -7.54 5.26 -18.94
CA SER A 19 -8.71 4.45 -19.33
C SER A 19 -9.79 4.38 -18.26
N GLY A 20 -9.42 4.59 -16.98
CA GLY A 20 -10.33 4.67 -15.85
C GLY A 20 -11.06 6.01 -15.71
N GLY A 21 -10.72 7.00 -16.56
CA GLY A 21 -11.27 8.35 -16.57
C GLY A 21 -10.41 9.38 -15.80
N HIS A 22 -10.81 10.65 -15.94
CA HIS A 22 -10.06 11.79 -15.40
C HIS A 22 -9.76 11.68 -13.91
N PHE A 23 -10.77 11.32 -13.10
CA PHE A 23 -10.59 11.15 -11.66
C PHE A 23 -9.57 10.05 -11.35
N ALA A 24 -9.67 8.87 -11.98
CA ALA A 24 -8.78 7.75 -11.73
C ALA A 24 -7.31 8.12 -12.01
N TYR A 25 -7.06 8.81 -13.12
CA TYR A 25 -5.73 9.27 -13.50
C TYR A 25 -5.15 10.28 -12.50
N HIS A 26 -5.90 11.34 -12.18
CA HIS A 26 -5.40 12.39 -11.28
C HIS A 26 -5.26 11.90 -9.84
N TYR A 27 -6.15 11.03 -9.38
CA TYR A 27 -6.04 10.40 -8.08
C TYR A 27 -4.78 9.51 -7.97
N ALA A 28 -4.56 8.60 -8.93
CA ALA A 28 -3.36 7.76 -8.94
C ALA A 28 -2.09 8.61 -8.98
N ARG A 29 -2.05 9.60 -9.89
CA ARG A 29 -0.90 10.48 -10.03
C ARG A 29 -0.62 11.29 -8.76
N GLY A 30 -1.66 11.85 -8.15
CA GLY A 30 -1.57 12.58 -6.88
C GLY A 30 -1.03 11.69 -5.76
N LYS A 31 -1.62 10.50 -5.56
CA LYS A 31 -1.18 9.55 -4.53
C LYS A 31 0.27 9.11 -4.74
N LEU A 32 0.61 8.65 -5.93
CA LEU A 32 1.97 8.17 -6.26
C LEU A 32 3.04 9.27 -6.16
N SER A 33 2.68 10.53 -6.44
CA SER A 33 3.61 11.67 -6.36
C SER A 33 3.83 12.20 -4.94
N SER A 34 2.79 12.16 -4.11
CA SER A 34 2.80 12.79 -2.79
C SER A 34 3.17 11.84 -1.65
N ASP A 35 3.09 10.54 -1.90
CA ASP A 35 3.26 9.50 -0.90
C ASP A 35 4.64 8.84 -1.05
N SER A 36 5.51 9.10 -0.09
CA SER A 36 6.89 8.64 -0.10
C SER A 36 7.05 7.12 0.01
N ILE A 37 6.05 6.41 0.56
CA ILE A 37 6.12 4.97 0.77
C ILE A 37 6.39 4.21 -0.54
N PHE A 38 5.80 4.65 -1.65
CA PHE A 38 5.99 4.02 -2.96
C PHE A 38 7.44 4.11 -3.44
N ARG A 39 8.08 5.24 -3.23
CA ARG A 39 9.49 5.44 -3.56
C ARG A 39 10.39 4.66 -2.62
N GLU A 40 10.15 4.77 -1.31
CA GLU A 40 11.03 4.19 -0.29
C GLU A 40 11.05 2.66 -0.35
N MET A 41 9.93 2.00 -0.65
CA MET A 41 9.91 0.54 -0.79
C MET A 41 10.84 0.02 -1.90
N LEU A 42 10.98 0.77 -2.99
CA LEU A 42 11.89 0.42 -4.09
C LEU A 42 13.33 0.85 -3.81
N LYS A 43 13.53 2.11 -3.39
CA LYS A 43 14.85 2.69 -3.15
C LYS A 43 15.62 1.94 -2.06
N ARG A 44 14.92 1.48 -1.02
CA ARG A 44 15.52 0.74 0.11
C ARG A 44 15.58 -0.77 -0.11
N GLY A 45 15.04 -1.29 -1.23
CA GLY A 45 15.00 -2.72 -1.48
C GLY A 45 14.21 -3.50 -0.43
N LEU A 46 13.09 -2.96 0.05
CA LEU A 46 12.30 -3.61 1.11
C LEU A 46 11.60 -4.86 0.59
N LEU A 47 11.29 -4.89 -0.71
CA LEU A 47 10.56 -5.97 -1.36
C LEU A 47 11.51 -7.14 -1.71
N PRO A 48 11.03 -8.39 -1.67
CA PRO A 48 11.83 -9.53 -2.10
C PRO A 48 12.18 -9.43 -3.59
N ALA A 49 13.30 -10.05 -4.00
CA ALA A 49 13.75 -10.04 -5.39
C ALA A 49 12.71 -10.63 -6.36
N SER A 50 11.88 -11.56 -5.88
CA SER A 50 10.74 -12.15 -6.61
C SER A 50 9.64 -12.51 -5.63
N GLY A 51 8.37 -12.36 -6.02
CA GLY A 51 7.29 -12.70 -5.09
C GLY A 51 5.87 -12.55 -5.62
N ARG A 52 4.95 -13.12 -4.86
CA ARG A 52 3.49 -12.99 -4.98
C ARG A 52 3.02 -11.96 -3.96
N TYR A 53 2.29 -10.98 -4.41
CA TYR A 53 1.85 -9.84 -3.60
C TYR A 53 0.35 -9.91 -3.37
N LEU A 54 -0.08 -9.61 -2.14
CA LEU A 54 -1.47 -9.37 -1.77
C LEU A 54 -1.59 -7.96 -1.20
N ASP A 55 -2.38 -7.10 -1.84
CA ASP A 55 -2.66 -5.74 -1.37
C ASP A 55 -4.11 -5.67 -0.86
N LEU A 56 -4.29 -5.50 0.44
CA LEU A 56 -5.58 -5.45 1.10
C LEU A 56 -6.03 -3.98 1.26
N GLY A 57 -7.17 -3.64 0.65
CA GLY A 57 -7.60 -2.26 0.49
C GLY A 57 -6.85 -1.56 -0.64
N CYS A 58 -6.61 -2.27 -1.73
CA CYS A 58 -5.75 -1.83 -2.84
C CYS A 58 -6.27 -0.61 -3.62
N GLY A 59 -7.51 -0.19 -3.39
CA GLY A 59 -8.16 0.85 -4.16
C GLY A 59 -8.22 0.48 -5.64
N GLN A 60 -7.84 1.40 -6.49
CA GLN A 60 -7.77 1.15 -7.93
C GLN A 60 -6.45 0.49 -8.39
N GLY A 61 -5.61 -0.03 -7.45
CA GLY A 61 -4.38 -0.76 -7.77
C GLY A 61 -3.15 0.14 -8.02
N SER A 62 -3.07 1.29 -7.35
CA SER A 62 -1.95 2.23 -7.54
C SER A 62 -0.58 1.62 -7.21
N LEU A 63 -0.50 0.76 -6.19
CA LEU A 63 0.73 0.03 -5.86
C LEU A 63 1.17 -0.89 -7.01
N PHE A 64 0.23 -1.61 -7.61
CA PHE A 64 0.55 -2.52 -8.71
C PHE A 64 1.03 -1.79 -9.95
N ALA A 65 0.40 -0.66 -10.28
CA ALA A 65 0.86 0.17 -11.39
C ALA A 65 2.29 0.70 -11.16
N TRP A 66 2.61 1.07 -9.90
CA TRP A 66 3.96 1.50 -9.52
C TRP A 66 5.00 0.39 -9.68
N LEU A 67 4.70 -0.81 -9.20
CA LEU A 67 5.59 -1.97 -9.29
C LEU A 67 5.80 -2.42 -10.74
N LEU A 68 4.73 -2.46 -11.55
CA LEU A 68 4.81 -2.80 -12.97
C LEU A 68 5.65 -1.77 -13.76
N ALA A 69 5.46 -0.48 -13.48
CA ALA A 69 6.25 0.58 -14.09
C ALA A 69 7.73 0.50 -13.69
N ALA A 70 8.01 0.21 -12.41
CA ALA A 70 9.36 -0.02 -11.90
C ALA A 70 10.04 -1.19 -12.62
N ARG A 71 9.35 -2.32 -12.73
CA ARG A 71 9.87 -3.50 -13.44
C ARG A 71 10.14 -3.22 -14.92
N LYS A 72 9.22 -2.56 -15.60
CA LYS A 72 9.38 -2.15 -17.00
C LYS A 72 10.61 -1.26 -17.21
N LEU A 73 10.82 -0.25 -16.35
CA LEU A 73 11.97 0.66 -16.46
C LEU A 73 13.28 -0.06 -16.15
N TYR A 74 13.28 -0.98 -15.19
CA TYR A 74 14.44 -1.82 -14.88
C TYR A 74 14.85 -2.68 -16.07
N GLU A 75 13.90 -3.39 -16.68
CA GLU A 75 14.13 -4.23 -17.87
C GLU A 75 14.59 -3.44 -19.09
N ALA A 76 14.16 -2.20 -19.20
CA ALA A 76 14.59 -1.27 -20.26
C ALA A 76 15.98 -0.65 -20.01
N GLY A 77 16.68 -0.98 -18.90
CA GLY A 77 17.96 -0.37 -18.53
C GLY A 77 17.86 1.08 -18.02
N ASN A 78 16.65 1.58 -17.78
CA ASN A 78 16.39 2.92 -17.27
C ASN A 78 16.17 2.92 -15.75
N TRP A 79 17.15 2.37 -15.01
CA TRP A 79 17.08 2.21 -13.55
C TRP A 79 18.25 2.89 -12.87
N PRO A 80 18.05 3.56 -11.69
CA PRO A 80 19.16 4.16 -10.97
C PRO A 80 20.17 3.11 -10.50
N GLN A 81 21.45 3.39 -10.66
CA GLN A 81 22.51 2.45 -10.30
C GLN A 81 22.64 2.24 -8.78
N ASP A 82 22.23 3.24 -8.00
CA ASP A 82 22.23 3.23 -6.54
C ASP A 82 20.98 2.58 -5.93
N TRP A 83 20.02 2.12 -6.76
CA TRP A 83 18.83 1.42 -6.28
C TRP A 83 18.98 -0.09 -6.44
N PRO A 84 18.48 -0.89 -5.48
CA PRO A 84 18.36 -2.33 -5.66
C PRO A 84 17.56 -2.68 -6.92
N ALA A 85 17.77 -3.87 -7.47
CA ALA A 85 17.01 -4.35 -8.62
C ALA A 85 15.52 -4.29 -8.38
N ALA A 86 14.73 -3.92 -9.39
CA ALA A 86 13.28 -3.96 -9.29
C ALA A 86 12.79 -5.41 -9.12
N PRO A 87 11.80 -5.67 -8.24
CA PRO A 87 11.32 -7.02 -7.96
C PRO A 87 10.72 -7.68 -9.20
N GLN A 88 10.88 -9.00 -9.32
CA GLN A 88 10.14 -9.81 -10.26
C GLN A 88 8.74 -10.08 -9.69
N LEU A 89 7.72 -9.75 -10.45
CA LEU A 89 6.33 -9.81 -10.03
C LEU A 89 5.68 -11.09 -10.55
N LEU A 90 5.54 -12.10 -9.67
CA LEU A 90 4.93 -13.39 -10.04
C LEU A 90 3.40 -13.30 -10.07
N GLN A 91 2.84 -12.59 -9.09
CA GLN A 91 1.41 -12.35 -8.96
C GLN A 91 1.17 -11.06 -8.17
N LEU A 92 0.22 -10.27 -8.62
CA LEU A 92 -0.29 -9.07 -7.94
C LEU A 92 -1.79 -9.25 -7.71
N ARG A 93 -2.17 -9.66 -6.50
CA ARG A 93 -3.57 -9.83 -6.11
C ARG A 93 -4.00 -8.67 -5.23
N GLY A 94 -5.06 -7.97 -5.61
CA GLY A 94 -5.65 -6.89 -4.83
C GLY A 94 -7.05 -7.23 -4.38
N VAL A 95 -7.37 -6.87 -3.13
CA VAL A 95 -8.72 -6.97 -2.57
C VAL A 95 -9.19 -5.57 -2.20
N GLU A 96 -10.35 -5.18 -2.72
CA GLU A 96 -10.93 -3.86 -2.49
C GLU A 96 -12.43 -4.00 -2.19
N LEU A 97 -12.89 -3.32 -1.14
CA LEU A 97 -14.29 -3.35 -0.74
C LEU A 97 -15.21 -2.62 -1.74
N MET A 98 -14.69 -1.56 -2.34
CA MET A 98 -15.45 -0.63 -3.19
C MET A 98 -15.47 -1.08 -4.64
N GLN A 99 -16.61 -1.60 -5.12
CA GLN A 99 -16.80 -2.03 -6.51
C GLN A 99 -16.35 -0.97 -7.53
N ARG A 100 -16.62 0.30 -7.25
CA ARG A 100 -16.21 1.41 -8.13
C ARG A 100 -14.69 1.47 -8.35
N ASP A 101 -13.88 1.16 -7.34
CA ASP A 101 -12.42 1.18 -7.46
C ASP A 101 -11.92 -0.10 -8.14
N VAL A 102 -12.58 -1.24 -7.92
CA VAL A 102 -12.37 -2.48 -8.71
C VAL A 102 -12.66 -2.26 -10.20
N ASP A 103 -13.75 -1.57 -10.53
CA ASP A 103 -14.09 -1.25 -11.92
C ASP A 103 -13.06 -0.32 -12.58
N ARG A 104 -12.50 0.62 -11.83
CA ARG A 104 -11.40 1.49 -12.29
C ARG A 104 -10.12 0.69 -12.54
N ALA A 105 -9.79 -0.23 -11.64
CA ALA A 105 -8.67 -1.14 -11.80
C ALA A 105 -8.84 -2.04 -13.02
N ALA A 106 -10.02 -2.61 -13.24
CA ALA A 106 -10.32 -3.44 -14.40
C ALA A 106 -10.14 -2.68 -15.72
N ARG A 107 -10.48 -1.38 -15.76
CA ARG A 107 -10.21 -0.54 -16.92
C ARG A 107 -8.72 -0.21 -17.09
N ALA A 108 -7.99 -0.04 -16.00
CA ALA A 108 -6.58 0.31 -16.04
C ALA A 108 -5.69 -0.86 -16.46
N PHE A 109 -5.94 -2.06 -15.93
CA PHE A 109 -5.09 -3.23 -16.16
C PHE A 109 -5.65 -4.19 -17.21
N GLY A 110 -6.93 -4.11 -17.53
CA GLY A 110 -7.63 -5.14 -18.30
C GLY A 110 -8.00 -6.36 -17.44
N LYS A 111 -9.02 -7.11 -17.87
CA LYS A 111 -9.51 -8.28 -17.11
C LYS A 111 -8.55 -9.47 -17.19
N ASP A 112 -7.81 -9.58 -18.28
CA ASP A 112 -6.93 -10.72 -18.59
C ASP A 112 -5.44 -10.38 -18.41
N HIS A 113 -5.10 -9.44 -17.54
CA HIS A 113 -3.71 -9.08 -17.28
C HIS A 113 -2.93 -10.31 -16.75
N PRO A 114 -1.73 -10.62 -17.28
CA PRO A 114 -1.04 -11.88 -16.95
C PRO A 114 -0.72 -12.07 -15.49
N VAL A 115 -0.44 -11.00 -14.75
CA VAL A 115 -0.01 -11.07 -13.34
C VAL A 115 -0.93 -10.31 -12.37
N VAL A 116 -1.80 -9.38 -12.83
CA VAL A 116 -2.68 -8.58 -11.96
C VAL A 116 -4.06 -9.21 -11.86
N ARG A 117 -4.55 -9.34 -10.64
CA ARG A 117 -5.94 -9.69 -10.32
C ARG A 117 -6.43 -8.77 -9.21
N ILE A 118 -7.51 -8.04 -9.46
CA ILE A 118 -8.16 -7.19 -8.44
C ILE A 118 -9.61 -7.62 -8.35
N GLU A 119 -10.05 -7.95 -7.16
CA GLU A 119 -11.39 -8.46 -6.86
C GLU A 119 -12.07 -7.63 -5.78
N GLN A 120 -13.40 -7.60 -5.84
CA GLN A 120 -14.18 -7.04 -4.75
C GLN A 120 -14.20 -8.04 -3.58
N GLY A 121 -13.91 -7.55 -2.39
CA GLY A 121 -13.95 -8.38 -1.20
C GLY A 121 -13.74 -7.58 0.09
N ASP A 122 -14.17 -8.21 1.19
CA ASP A 122 -13.88 -7.73 2.54
C ASP A 122 -12.62 -8.45 3.06
N MET A 123 -11.57 -7.69 3.41
CA MET A 123 -10.34 -8.27 3.96
C MET A 123 -10.55 -9.06 5.26
N ASN A 124 -11.68 -8.89 5.95
CA ASN A 124 -12.04 -9.72 7.10
C ASN A 124 -12.49 -11.13 6.70
N GLN A 125 -12.93 -11.35 5.46
CA GLN A 125 -13.58 -12.59 5.04
C GLN A 125 -12.81 -13.34 3.95
N VAL A 126 -12.15 -12.61 3.00
CA VAL A 126 -11.44 -13.23 1.88
C VAL A 126 -10.30 -14.13 2.34
N ASP A 127 -10.07 -15.23 1.64
CA ASP A 127 -8.88 -16.04 1.82
C ASP A 127 -7.64 -15.27 1.32
N PHE A 128 -6.57 -15.21 2.12
CA PHE A 128 -5.34 -14.53 1.73
C PHE A 128 -4.43 -15.39 0.84
N GLY A 129 -4.67 -16.70 0.79
CA GLY A 129 -3.78 -17.63 0.09
C GLY A 129 -2.39 -17.70 0.75
N GLN A 130 -1.36 -17.81 -0.08
CA GLN A 130 0.05 -17.90 0.36
C GLN A 130 0.90 -16.87 -0.37
N PRO A 131 0.73 -15.57 -0.09
CA PRO A 131 1.57 -14.51 -0.67
C PRO A 131 2.92 -14.46 0.02
N ASP A 132 3.93 -13.96 -0.68
CA ASP A 132 5.26 -13.67 -0.13
C ASP A 132 5.30 -12.28 0.50
N VAL A 133 4.43 -11.38 0.01
CA VAL A 133 4.29 -10.00 0.50
C VAL A 133 2.81 -9.68 0.69
N ILE A 134 2.46 -9.12 1.83
CA ILE A 134 1.13 -8.52 2.08
C ILE A 134 1.32 -7.04 2.37
N THR A 135 0.47 -6.21 1.75
CA THR A 135 0.42 -4.77 2.01
C THR A 135 -0.95 -4.34 2.50
N ILE A 136 -0.99 -3.39 3.43
CA ILE A 136 -2.18 -2.60 3.79
C ILE A 136 -1.72 -1.15 3.92
N LEU A 137 -2.07 -0.33 2.94
CA LEU A 137 -1.70 1.08 2.92
C LEU A 137 -2.93 1.94 3.21
N ASP A 138 -2.96 2.57 4.41
CA ASP A 138 -4.02 3.47 4.85
C ASP A 138 -5.42 2.85 5.00
N ALA A 139 -5.51 1.59 5.40
CA ALA A 139 -6.82 0.94 5.54
C ALA A 139 -7.08 0.35 6.94
N LEU A 140 -6.05 0.05 7.74
CA LEU A 140 -6.22 -0.59 9.06
C LEU A 140 -7.03 0.25 10.05
N HIS A 141 -6.90 1.57 10.01
CA HIS A 141 -7.59 2.48 10.93
C HIS A 141 -9.12 2.57 10.73
N TYR A 142 -9.65 2.01 9.65
CA TYR A 142 -11.10 1.91 9.43
C TYR A 142 -11.77 0.79 10.24
N PHE A 143 -10.98 -0.14 10.75
CA PHE A 143 -11.44 -1.28 11.56
C PHE A 143 -11.24 -1.02 13.04
N ASP A 144 -12.16 -1.52 13.87
CA ASP A 144 -11.96 -1.51 15.31
C ASP A 144 -10.78 -2.38 15.74
N TYR A 145 -10.37 -2.25 16.99
CA TYR A 145 -9.17 -2.91 17.52
C TYR A 145 -9.25 -4.45 17.48
N ALA A 146 -10.45 -5.02 17.59
CA ALA A 146 -10.64 -6.47 17.54
C ALA A 146 -10.47 -6.98 16.10
N HIS A 147 -11.08 -6.32 15.14
CA HIS A 147 -10.94 -6.63 13.72
C HIS A 147 -9.50 -6.41 13.23
N GLN A 148 -8.83 -5.31 13.63
CA GLN A 148 -7.40 -5.10 13.34
C GLN A 148 -6.57 -6.32 13.78
N LYS A 149 -6.74 -6.75 15.05
CA LYS A 149 -5.99 -7.90 15.60
C LYS A 149 -6.31 -9.19 14.84
N SER A 150 -7.55 -9.40 14.45
CA SER A 150 -7.97 -10.56 13.66
C SER A 150 -7.29 -10.60 12.29
N VAL A 151 -7.34 -9.48 11.54
CA VAL A 151 -6.69 -9.36 10.23
C VAL A 151 -5.18 -9.58 10.35
N LEU A 152 -4.52 -8.98 11.35
CA LEU A 152 -3.06 -9.14 11.55
C LEU A 152 -2.67 -10.59 11.87
N LYS A 153 -3.48 -11.33 12.65
CA LYS A 153 -3.27 -12.77 12.89
C LYS A 153 -3.36 -13.57 11.58
N ARG A 154 -4.33 -13.26 10.74
CA ARG A 154 -4.52 -13.92 9.43
C ARG A 154 -3.37 -13.60 8.48
N ILE A 155 -2.86 -12.35 8.48
CA ILE A 155 -1.67 -11.96 7.74
C ILE A 155 -0.48 -12.80 8.17
N HIS A 156 -0.23 -12.90 9.49
CA HIS A 156 0.88 -13.71 9.99
C HIS A 156 0.73 -15.19 9.58
N ALA A 157 -0.48 -15.75 9.64
CA ALA A 157 -0.71 -17.14 9.25
C ALA A 157 -0.47 -17.39 7.76
N ALA A 158 -0.85 -16.44 6.89
CA ALA A 158 -0.75 -16.58 5.44
C ALA A 158 0.69 -16.40 4.90
N LEU A 159 1.51 -15.60 5.56
CA LEU A 159 2.89 -15.38 5.14
C LEU A 159 3.78 -16.60 5.42
N PRO A 160 4.73 -16.92 4.52
CA PRO A 160 5.78 -17.90 4.79
C PRO A 160 6.80 -17.34 5.82
N PRO A 161 7.67 -18.18 6.42
CA PRO A 161 8.83 -17.68 7.16
C PRO A 161 9.65 -16.69 6.31
N GLY A 162 10.06 -15.56 6.89
CA GLY A 162 10.71 -14.47 6.18
C GLY A 162 9.78 -13.61 5.32
N GLY A 163 8.51 -13.97 5.18
CA GLY A 163 7.52 -13.21 4.42
C GLY A 163 7.30 -11.81 4.97
N LEU A 164 6.98 -10.87 4.09
CA LEU A 164 6.90 -9.43 4.37
C LEU A 164 5.46 -8.98 4.54
N PHE A 165 5.15 -8.33 5.66
CA PHE A 165 4.00 -7.46 5.81
C PHE A 165 4.47 -6.00 5.86
N LEU A 166 4.04 -5.20 4.89
CA LEU A 166 4.33 -3.77 4.82
C LEU A 166 3.04 -2.98 5.02
N THR A 167 3.04 -2.10 5.99
CA THR A 167 1.88 -1.25 6.25
C THR A 167 2.28 0.18 6.58
N ARG A 168 1.35 1.12 6.37
CA ARG A 168 1.45 2.47 6.86
C ARG A 168 0.35 2.75 7.86
N ILE A 169 0.72 3.38 8.96
CA ILE A 169 -0.19 3.76 10.04
C ILE A 169 -0.04 5.25 10.35
N GLY A 170 -1.09 5.84 10.91
CA GLY A 170 -1.00 7.12 11.59
C GLY A 170 -0.65 6.90 13.07
N ASP A 171 0.37 7.59 13.56
CA ASP A 171 0.74 7.52 14.97
C ASP A 171 -0.17 8.42 15.82
N ALA A 172 -1.05 7.80 16.61
CA ALA A 172 -1.99 8.52 17.48
C ALA A 172 -1.30 9.32 18.60
N SER A 173 -0.03 9.05 18.91
CA SER A 173 0.74 9.79 19.90
C SER A 173 1.38 11.08 19.37
N ALA A 174 1.33 11.32 18.06
CA ALA A 174 2.03 12.44 17.41
C ALA A 174 1.35 13.83 17.62
N GLY A 175 0.26 13.92 18.38
CA GLY A 175 -0.39 15.20 18.71
C GLY A 175 -1.02 15.90 17.50
N LEU A 176 -0.69 17.18 17.25
CA LEU A 176 -1.26 17.97 16.15
C LEU A 176 -1.11 17.33 14.76
N PRO A 177 0.04 16.75 14.35
CA PRO A 177 0.19 16.01 13.11
C PRO A 177 -0.84 14.88 12.93
N TYR A 178 -1.17 14.17 13.99
CA TYR A 178 -2.19 13.12 13.97
C TYR A 178 -3.60 13.69 13.71
N HIS A 179 -3.97 14.77 14.38
CA HIS A 179 -5.28 15.41 14.19
C HIS A 179 -5.46 15.91 12.75
N LEU A 180 -4.38 16.41 12.13
CA LEU A 180 -4.40 16.83 10.73
C LEU A 180 -4.60 15.63 9.80
N CYS A 181 -3.88 14.50 10.00
CA CYS A 181 -4.11 13.26 9.26
C CYS A 181 -5.56 12.82 9.36
N ASN A 182 -6.09 12.76 10.58
CA ASN A 182 -7.44 12.32 10.85
C ASN A 182 -8.49 13.20 10.13
N TRP A 183 -8.30 14.51 10.13
CA TRP A 183 -9.19 15.43 9.40
C TRP A 183 -9.12 15.22 7.88
N VAL A 184 -7.92 15.04 7.32
CA VAL A 184 -7.73 14.76 5.88
C VAL A 184 -8.41 13.44 5.50
N ASP A 185 -8.26 12.38 6.31
CA ASP A 185 -8.87 11.08 6.06
C ASP A 185 -10.41 11.16 6.07
N HIS A 186 -10.99 11.90 7.03
CA HIS A 186 -12.43 12.17 7.04
C HIS A 186 -12.89 12.95 5.80
N ALA A 187 -12.15 13.99 5.38
CA ALA A 187 -12.49 14.78 4.20
C ALA A 187 -12.39 13.94 2.91
N VAL A 188 -11.32 13.17 2.73
CA VAL A 188 -11.12 12.28 1.57
C VAL A 188 -12.22 11.22 1.49
N THR A 189 -12.55 10.61 2.63
CA THR A 189 -13.57 9.56 2.69
C THR A 189 -14.96 10.12 2.43
N PHE A 190 -15.26 11.31 2.93
CA PHE A 190 -16.51 12.01 2.65
C PHE A 190 -16.66 12.33 1.15
N VAL A 191 -15.62 12.87 0.50
CA VAL A 191 -15.61 13.13 -0.96
C VAL A 191 -15.78 11.83 -1.76
N ARG A 192 -15.29 10.70 -1.24
CA ARG A 192 -15.49 9.36 -1.82
C ARG A 192 -16.89 8.78 -1.54
N GLY A 193 -17.75 9.51 -0.86
CA GLY A 193 -19.15 9.11 -0.59
C GLY A 193 -19.34 8.23 0.63
N HIS A 194 -18.37 8.20 1.55
CA HIS A 194 -18.45 7.46 2.81
C HIS A 194 -18.46 8.39 4.01
N ARG A 195 -19.32 8.09 4.99
CA ARG A 195 -19.27 8.70 6.33
C ARG A 195 -18.58 7.72 7.27
N LEU A 196 -17.41 8.09 7.75
CA LEU A 196 -16.71 7.33 8.78
C LEU A 196 -17.17 7.82 10.16
N PRO A 197 -17.70 6.95 11.00
CA PRO A 197 -18.12 7.34 12.34
C PRO A 197 -16.91 7.60 13.26
N ARG A 198 -15.83 6.84 13.10
CA ARG A 198 -14.61 6.89 13.92
C ARG A 198 -13.44 6.24 13.20
N LEU A 199 -12.23 6.78 13.40
CA LEU A 199 -10.97 6.12 13.06
C LEU A 199 -10.35 5.48 14.31
N TYR A 200 -9.84 4.26 14.18
CA TYR A 200 -9.23 3.49 15.26
C TYR A 200 -7.72 3.47 15.08
N CYS A 201 -7.07 4.57 15.43
CA CYS A 201 -5.62 4.67 15.40
C CYS A 201 -5.04 4.31 16.77
N ARG A 202 -3.81 3.77 16.76
CA ARG A 202 -3.03 3.45 17.96
C ARG A 202 -1.76 4.30 18.00
N PRO A 203 -1.19 4.55 19.18
CA PRO A 203 0.20 4.97 19.31
C PRO A 203 1.15 3.99 18.61
N LEU A 204 2.25 4.51 18.05
CA LEU A 204 3.26 3.68 17.37
C LEU A 204 3.76 2.53 18.27
N ALA A 205 4.00 2.80 19.55
CA ALA A 205 4.46 1.78 20.50
C ALA A 205 3.49 0.60 20.63
N GLU A 206 2.17 0.88 20.66
CA GLU A 206 1.14 -0.18 20.71
C GLU A 206 1.08 -1.00 19.41
N TRP A 207 1.28 -0.36 18.24
CA TRP A 207 1.38 -1.08 16.97
C TRP A 207 2.57 -2.03 16.95
N VAL A 208 3.75 -1.56 17.38
CA VAL A 208 4.97 -2.38 17.43
C VAL A 208 4.82 -3.53 18.40
N GLU A 209 4.27 -3.29 19.60
CA GLU A 209 4.02 -4.34 20.61
C GLU A 209 3.04 -5.39 20.08
N LEU A 210 1.91 -4.95 19.50
CA LEU A 210 0.91 -5.86 18.93
C LEU A 210 1.53 -6.75 17.84
N LEU A 211 2.27 -6.19 16.89
CA LEU A 211 2.89 -6.94 15.80
C LEU A 211 3.96 -7.92 16.31
N ARG A 212 4.79 -7.48 17.27
CA ARG A 212 5.78 -8.38 17.90
C ARG A 212 5.11 -9.51 18.68
N SER A 213 4.01 -9.24 19.37
CA SER A 213 3.24 -10.28 20.09
C SER A 213 2.63 -11.33 19.14
N LEU A 214 2.49 -10.99 17.85
CA LEU A 214 2.00 -11.91 16.81
C LEU A 214 3.13 -12.69 16.11
N GLY A 215 4.40 -12.45 16.46
CA GLY A 215 5.54 -13.16 15.90
C GLY A 215 6.25 -12.46 14.74
N PHE A 216 6.03 -11.13 14.56
CA PHE A 216 6.79 -10.34 13.59
C PHE A 216 8.04 -9.71 14.21
N SER A 217 9.13 -9.67 13.46
CA SER A 217 10.15 -8.63 13.64
C SER A 217 9.62 -7.33 13.04
N VAL A 218 9.79 -6.19 13.72
CA VAL A 218 9.19 -4.91 13.31
C VAL A 218 10.25 -3.83 13.28
N GLU A 219 10.44 -3.25 12.09
CA GLU A 219 11.15 -1.99 11.85
C GLU A 219 10.13 -0.90 11.52
N HIS A 220 10.44 0.34 11.81
CA HIS A 220 9.55 1.46 11.51
C HIS A 220 10.33 2.70 11.08
N ASP A 221 9.71 3.49 10.18
CA ASP A 221 10.27 4.73 9.65
C ASP A 221 9.21 5.81 9.50
N PRO A 222 9.49 7.04 9.94
CA PRO A 222 8.63 8.18 9.68
C PRO A 222 8.52 8.46 8.17
N MET A 223 7.29 8.62 7.66
CA MET A 223 7.01 8.89 6.24
C MET A 223 6.47 10.30 6.02
N ASN A 224 6.89 11.26 6.82
CA ASN A 224 6.38 12.63 6.80
C ASN A 224 7.12 13.56 5.82
N GLU A 225 8.41 13.31 5.50
CA GLU A 225 9.26 14.14 4.60
C GLU A 225 9.14 15.66 4.88
N GLY A 226 9.11 16.05 6.14
CA GLY A 226 8.92 17.44 6.54
C GLY A 226 7.49 17.97 6.42
N LYS A 227 6.51 17.13 6.07
CA LYS A 227 5.09 17.45 6.11
C LYS A 227 4.55 17.23 7.53
N PRO A 228 3.53 17.99 7.95
CA PRO A 228 2.95 17.85 9.29
C PRO A 228 2.00 16.64 9.39
N PHE A 229 2.45 15.46 8.96
CA PHE A 229 1.69 14.22 9.02
C PHE A 229 2.37 13.22 9.97
N ALA A 230 1.55 12.42 10.66
CA ALA A 230 2.00 11.40 11.61
C ALA A 230 2.14 10.00 10.97
N ASN A 231 2.41 9.94 9.67
CA ASN A 231 2.49 8.68 8.94
C ASN A 231 3.80 7.96 9.24
N VAL A 232 3.70 6.68 9.60
CA VAL A 232 4.84 5.79 9.86
C VAL A 232 4.69 4.53 9.01
N MET A 233 5.74 4.16 8.31
CA MET A 233 5.84 2.86 7.63
C MET A 233 6.29 1.81 8.65
N LEU A 234 5.60 0.68 8.69
CA LEU A 234 6.00 -0.50 9.44
C LEU A 234 6.42 -1.59 8.47
N VAL A 235 7.64 -2.08 8.63
CA VAL A 235 8.21 -3.21 7.87
C VAL A 235 8.26 -4.41 8.81
N CYS A 236 7.37 -5.37 8.58
CA CYS A 236 7.17 -6.50 9.46
C CYS A 236 7.56 -7.79 8.73
N ARG A 237 8.52 -8.54 9.27
CA ARG A 237 8.91 -9.84 8.71
C ARG A 237 8.48 -10.96 9.66
N LYS A 238 7.87 -12.01 9.09
CA LYS A 238 7.55 -13.20 9.86
C LYS A 238 8.83 -13.92 10.24
N ALA A 239 9.02 -14.15 11.55
CA ALA A 239 10.14 -14.95 12.06
C ALA A 239 10.09 -16.41 11.57
#